data_2aa869c1416f66e520b826f79aca27f7
#
_entry.id   2aa869c1416f66e520b826f79aca27f7
#
_cell.length_a   1.000
_cell.length_b   1.000
_cell.length_c   1.000
_cell.angle_alpha   90.00
_cell.angle_beta   90.00
_cell.angle_gamma   90.00
#
_symmetry.space_group_name_H-M   'P 1'
#
loop_
_entity.id
_entity.type
_entity.pdbx_description
1 polymer ?
#
loop_
_entity_poly.entity_id
_entity_poly.type
_entity_poly.pdbx_seq_one_letter_code
_entity_poly.pdbx_strand_id
1 'polypeptide(L)'
;MPRPTHDPDDVSPPWWLKPMNKVLMAAMRVGLMREGPMVLSVVGRNSGTPRPTPVTPFTVDGKRYVVGGFPKADWVKNLRVAGEATLTQGRKDERVRVVELSADEARPLLRQFPVLVPTGVSFMTRSGLVTGPNPDEFEALAGRCAVFRFDPM
;
A
#
# COMPACT_ATOMS: atom_id res chain seq x y z
N MET A 1 19.14 -1.19 -30.08
CA MET A 1 18.90 -0.10 -29.11
C MET A 1 19.01 -0.66 -27.72
N PRO A 2 20.00 -0.20 -26.94
CA PRO A 2 20.13 -0.75 -25.60
C PRO A 2 18.90 -0.36 -24.75
N ARG A 3 18.32 -1.34 -24.09
CA ARG A 3 17.24 -1.06 -23.13
C ARG A 3 17.80 -0.21 -22.01
N PRO A 4 17.09 0.83 -21.58
CA PRO A 4 17.49 1.52 -20.38
C PRO A 4 17.55 0.50 -19.22
N THR A 5 18.59 0.61 -18.42
CA THR A 5 18.71 -0.20 -17.21
C THR A 5 17.47 0.05 -16.37
N HIS A 6 16.64 -0.98 -16.24
CA HIS A 6 15.44 -0.91 -15.43
C HIS A 6 15.85 -0.95 -13.96
N ASP A 7 15.69 0.17 -13.26
CA ASP A 7 15.81 0.22 -11.82
C ASP A 7 14.63 -0.57 -11.23
N PRO A 8 14.87 -1.69 -10.52
CA PRO A 8 13.77 -2.48 -9.96
C PRO A 8 12.93 -1.70 -8.96
N ASP A 9 13.43 -0.59 -8.42
CA ASP A 9 12.68 0.26 -7.51
C ASP A 9 11.88 1.35 -8.24
N ASP A 10 12.09 1.50 -9.55
CA ASP A 10 11.40 2.48 -10.37
C ASP A 10 10.16 1.90 -11.05
N VAL A 11 9.41 1.08 -10.32
CA VAL A 11 8.16 0.51 -10.79
C VAL A 11 7.05 1.54 -10.62
N SER A 12 6.50 2.00 -11.74
CA SER A 12 5.40 2.96 -11.74
C SER A 12 4.06 2.23 -11.88
N PRO A 13 2.97 2.75 -11.25
CA PRO A 13 1.64 2.21 -11.47
C PRO A 13 1.27 2.23 -12.96
N PRO A 14 0.61 1.17 -13.48
CA PRO A 14 0.17 1.17 -14.87
C PRO A 14 -0.81 2.30 -15.14
N TRP A 15 -0.83 2.82 -16.37
CA TRP A 15 -1.68 3.95 -16.77
C TRP A 15 -3.18 3.71 -16.56
N TRP A 16 -3.62 2.45 -16.66
CA TRP A 16 -5.03 2.06 -16.48
C TRP A 16 -5.46 2.05 -15.01
N LEU A 17 -4.51 2.10 -14.07
CA LEU A 17 -4.77 1.98 -12.64
C LEU A 17 -5.52 3.21 -12.10
N LYS A 18 -5.21 4.41 -12.59
CA LYS A 18 -5.86 5.64 -12.12
C LYS A 18 -7.37 5.63 -12.35
N PRO A 19 -7.90 5.31 -13.57
CA PRO A 19 -9.36 5.22 -13.75
C PRO A 19 -9.98 4.08 -12.94
N MET A 20 -9.30 2.93 -12.81
CA MET A 20 -9.79 1.84 -11.94
C MET A 20 -9.90 2.28 -10.49
N ASN A 21 -8.90 3.01 -9.97
CA ASN A 21 -8.92 3.52 -8.62
C ASN A 21 -10.09 4.48 -8.38
N LYS A 22 -10.42 5.33 -9.35
CA LYS A 22 -11.57 6.23 -9.25
C LYS A 22 -12.89 5.47 -9.12
N VAL A 23 -13.09 4.43 -9.93
CA VAL A 23 -14.28 3.58 -9.86
C VAL A 23 -14.35 2.84 -8.53
N LEU A 24 -13.24 2.25 -8.10
CA LEU A 24 -13.16 1.53 -6.84
C LEU A 24 -13.44 2.45 -5.66
N MET A 25 -12.86 3.64 -5.63
CA MET A 25 -13.10 4.61 -4.56
C MET A 25 -14.54 5.09 -4.53
N ALA A 26 -15.17 5.30 -5.69
CA ALA A 26 -16.58 5.66 -5.76
C ALA A 26 -17.47 4.55 -5.16
N ALA A 27 -17.21 3.29 -5.49
CA ALA A 27 -17.92 2.15 -4.93
C ALA A 27 -17.72 2.05 -3.40
N MET A 28 -16.51 2.30 -2.91
CA MET A 28 -16.21 2.28 -1.48
C MET A 28 -16.92 3.42 -0.73
N ARG A 29 -17.03 4.61 -1.32
CA ARG A 29 -17.72 5.76 -0.72
C ARG A 29 -19.21 5.53 -0.51
N VAL A 30 -19.86 4.77 -1.37
CA VAL A 30 -21.29 4.45 -1.22
C VAL A 30 -21.52 3.22 -0.35
N GLY A 31 -20.46 2.62 0.19
CA GLY A 31 -20.56 1.50 1.12
C GLY A 31 -20.90 0.17 0.47
N LEU A 32 -20.68 0.04 -0.85
CA LEU A 32 -20.93 -1.22 -1.57
C LEU A 32 -19.95 -2.32 -1.21
N MET A 33 -18.75 -1.95 -0.74
CA MET A 33 -17.71 -2.88 -0.33
C MET A 33 -17.48 -2.77 1.17
N ARG A 34 -18.18 -3.62 1.93
CA ARG A 34 -18.08 -3.63 3.39
C ARG A 34 -16.84 -4.34 3.91
N GLU A 35 -16.36 -5.34 3.17
CA GLU A 35 -15.15 -6.09 3.46
C GLU A 35 -14.17 -5.85 2.33
N GLY A 36 -12.87 -5.78 2.65
CA GLY A 36 -11.83 -5.61 1.65
C GLY A 36 -11.09 -4.28 1.78
N PRO A 37 -10.71 -3.65 0.65
CA PRO A 37 -9.85 -2.48 0.68
C PRO A 37 -10.50 -1.29 1.38
N MET A 38 -9.66 -0.51 2.04
CA MET A 38 -10.03 0.76 2.66
C MET A 38 -9.50 1.92 1.82
N VAL A 39 -10.04 3.13 2.02
CA VAL A 39 -9.47 4.34 1.46
C VAL A 39 -8.53 4.95 2.48
N LEU A 40 -7.29 5.15 2.09
CA LEU A 40 -6.29 5.87 2.87
C LEU A 40 -6.20 7.29 2.34
N SER A 41 -6.55 8.26 3.16
CA SER A 41 -6.42 9.68 2.82
C SER A 41 -5.25 10.28 3.58
N VAL A 42 -4.29 10.82 2.86
CA VAL A 42 -3.10 11.44 3.41
C VAL A 42 -2.90 12.81 2.75
N VAL A 43 -2.44 13.77 3.54
CA VAL A 43 -2.16 15.12 3.03
C VAL A 43 -0.99 15.05 2.04
N GLY A 44 -1.18 15.60 0.85
CA GLY A 44 -0.14 15.70 -0.15
C GLY A 44 1.00 16.58 0.34
N ARG A 45 2.24 16.09 0.26
CA ARG A 45 3.43 16.80 0.76
C ARG A 45 3.73 18.11 0.02
N ASN A 46 3.23 18.24 -1.20
CA ASN A 46 3.42 19.46 -2.01
C ASN A 46 2.18 20.34 -2.05
N SER A 47 0.99 19.74 -2.06
CA SER A 47 -0.27 20.48 -2.24
C SER A 47 -0.96 20.85 -0.94
N GLY A 48 -0.70 20.12 0.15
CA GLY A 48 -1.41 20.28 1.41
C GLY A 48 -2.86 19.79 1.38
N THR A 49 -3.32 19.22 0.27
CA THR A 49 -4.69 18.71 0.14
C THR A 49 -4.73 17.20 0.36
N PRO A 50 -5.84 16.68 0.92
CA PRO A 50 -5.98 15.24 1.10
C PRO A 50 -5.93 14.48 -0.24
N ARG A 51 -5.18 13.39 -0.26
CA ARG A 51 -5.01 12.52 -1.43
C ARG A 51 -5.51 11.12 -1.07
N PRO A 52 -6.67 10.70 -1.57
CA PRO A 52 -7.18 9.36 -1.29
C PRO A 52 -6.55 8.31 -2.19
N THR A 53 -6.28 7.14 -1.63
CA THR A 53 -5.82 5.97 -2.38
C THR A 53 -6.42 4.70 -1.78
N PRO A 54 -6.81 3.71 -2.60
CA PRO A 54 -7.27 2.42 -2.07
C PRO A 54 -6.07 1.63 -1.57
N VAL A 55 -6.21 1.05 -0.38
CA VAL A 55 -5.21 0.18 0.23
C VAL A 55 -5.90 -1.05 0.83
N THR A 56 -5.15 -2.14 0.98
CA THR A 56 -5.64 -3.34 1.64
C THR A 56 -4.80 -3.61 2.89
N PRO A 57 -5.17 -3.05 4.03
CA PRO A 57 -4.48 -3.35 5.28
C PRO A 57 -4.66 -4.80 5.69
N PHE A 58 -3.69 -5.32 6.40
CA PHE A 58 -3.76 -6.67 6.99
C PHE A 58 -3.40 -6.60 8.46
N THR A 59 -3.92 -7.55 9.23
CA THR A 59 -3.76 -7.59 10.69
C THR A 59 -2.87 -8.75 11.09
N VAL A 60 -1.87 -8.45 11.91
CA VAL A 60 -1.00 -9.46 12.56
C VAL A 60 -0.86 -9.07 14.01
N ASP A 61 -1.17 -10.00 14.91
CA ASP A 61 -1.09 -9.80 16.36
C ASP A 61 -1.86 -8.54 16.84
N GLY A 62 -3.04 -8.31 16.25
CA GLY A 62 -3.91 -7.20 16.61
C GLY A 62 -3.49 -5.84 16.07
N LYS A 63 -2.42 -5.76 15.29
CA LYS A 63 -1.94 -4.53 14.66
C LYS A 63 -2.19 -4.55 13.17
N ARG A 64 -2.50 -3.38 12.60
CA ARG A 64 -2.77 -3.23 11.17
C ARG A 64 -1.55 -2.71 10.45
N TYR A 65 -1.30 -3.28 9.28
CA TYR A 65 -0.16 -2.93 8.43
C TYR A 65 -0.62 -2.76 6.99
N VAL A 66 0.17 -2.01 6.23
CA VAL A 66 0.00 -1.88 4.77
C VAL A 66 1.36 -1.91 4.11
N VAL A 67 1.42 -2.53 2.93
CA VAL A 67 2.63 -2.58 2.10
C VAL A 67 2.46 -1.66 0.90
N GLY A 68 3.44 -0.80 0.68
CA GLY A 68 3.52 0.02 -0.52
C GLY A 68 4.08 -0.81 -1.68
N GLY A 69 3.19 -1.35 -2.52
CA GLY A 69 3.58 -2.24 -3.61
C GLY A 69 4.36 -1.56 -4.73
N PHE A 70 4.37 -0.22 -4.78
CA PHE A 70 5.20 0.56 -5.71
C PHE A 70 6.15 1.41 -4.88
N PRO A 71 7.47 1.10 -4.89
CA PRO A 71 8.42 1.76 -3.97
C PRO A 71 8.47 3.29 -4.07
N LYS A 72 8.21 3.84 -5.25
CA LYS A 72 8.24 5.30 -5.47
C LYS A 72 6.84 5.93 -5.55
N ALA A 73 5.81 5.24 -5.08
CA ALA A 73 4.44 5.76 -5.11
C ALA A 73 4.32 7.05 -4.27
N ASP A 74 3.54 8.00 -4.78
CA ASP A 74 3.36 9.30 -4.12
C ASP A 74 2.72 9.16 -2.74
N TRP A 75 1.76 8.26 -2.56
CA TRP A 75 1.12 8.08 -1.27
C TRP A 75 2.09 7.58 -0.19
N VAL A 76 3.08 6.78 -0.56
CA VAL A 76 4.14 6.33 0.35
C VAL A 76 4.98 7.52 0.80
N LYS A 77 5.38 8.38 -0.14
CA LYS A 77 6.15 9.59 0.16
C LYS A 77 5.34 10.55 1.03
N ASN A 78 4.05 10.71 0.73
CA ASN A 78 3.17 11.56 1.50
C ASN A 78 3.01 11.07 2.95
N LEU A 79 2.87 9.75 3.15
CA LEU A 79 2.79 9.17 4.50
C LEU A 79 4.04 9.42 5.31
N ARG A 80 5.21 9.32 4.71
CA ARG A 80 6.49 9.57 5.40
C ARG A 80 6.57 10.99 5.93
N VAL A 81 6.06 11.95 5.17
CA VAL A 81 6.06 13.35 5.58
C VAL A 81 4.97 13.64 6.61
N ALA A 82 3.76 13.13 6.39
CA ALA A 82 2.61 13.44 7.24
C ALA A 82 2.64 12.74 8.60
N GLY A 83 3.07 11.47 8.64
CA GLY A 83 3.10 10.69 9.88
C GLY A 83 1.75 10.30 10.44
N GLU A 84 0.67 10.70 9.79
CA GLU A 84 -0.71 10.38 10.16
C GLU A 84 -1.61 10.39 8.92
N ALA A 85 -2.75 9.73 9.01
CA ALA A 85 -3.68 9.61 7.91
C ALA A 85 -5.09 9.31 8.40
N THR A 86 -6.04 9.31 7.47
CA THR A 86 -7.40 8.86 7.73
C THR A 86 -7.67 7.59 6.95
N LEU A 87 -8.11 6.54 7.66
CA LEU A 87 -8.62 5.32 7.05
C LEU A 87 -10.14 5.41 6.97
N THR A 88 -10.69 5.19 5.78
CA THR A 88 -12.13 5.18 5.57
C THR A 88 -12.57 3.80 5.11
N GLN A 89 -13.52 3.22 5.84
CA GLN A 89 -14.19 1.97 5.47
C GLN A 89 -15.69 2.22 5.45
N GLY A 90 -16.28 2.17 4.24
CA GLY A 90 -17.67 2.56 4.08
C GLY A 90 -17.88 4.02 4.47
N ARG A 91 -18.67 4.26 5.51
CA ARG A 91 -18.95 5.61 6.03
C ARG A 91 -18.20 5.94 7.31
N LYS A 92 -17.30 5.06 7.74
CA LYS A 92 -16.54 5.26 8.97
C LYS A 92 -15.14 5.77 8.64
N ASP A 93 -14.78 6.88 9.25
CA ASP A 93 -13.43 7.45 9.17
C ASP A 93 -12.71 7.20 10.49
N GLU A 94 -11.45 6.82 10.40
CA GLU A 94 -10.60 6.63 11.57
C GLU A 94 -9.28 7.35 11.35
N ARG A 95 -8.89 8.21 12.29
CA ARG A 95 -7.57 8.82 12.29
C ARG A 95 -6.56 7.84 12.85
N VAL A 96 -5.44 7.67 12.16
CA VAL A 96 -4.37 6.78 12.57
C VAL A 96 -3.03 7.47 12.51
N ARG A 97 -2.16 7.09 13.44
CA ARG A 97 -0.73 7.41 13.37
C ARG A 97 -0.07 6.39 12.47
N VAL A 98 0.82 6.84 11.62
CA VAL A 98 1.53 6.00 10.66
C VAL A 98 2.98 5.84 11.10
N VAL A 99 3.42 4.61 11.27
CA VAL A 99 4.80 4.28 11.65
C VAL A 99 5.41 3.43 10.55
N GLU A 100 6.46 3.92 9.92
CA GLU A 100 7.21 3.12 8.94
C GLU A 100 8.12 2.13 9.67
N LEU A 101 8.02 0.84 9.28
CA LEU A 101 8.86 -0.19 9.86
C LEU A 101 10.24 -0.19 9.22
N SER A 102 11.25 -0.57 10.00
CA SER A 102 12.57 -0.89 9.45
C SER A 102 12.50 -2.13 8.55
N ALA A 103 13.54 -2.34 7.74
CA ALA A 103 13.62 -3.53 6.91
C ALA A 103 13.56 -4.82 7.75
N ASP A 104 14.24 -4.84 8.89
CA ASP A 104 14.24 -6.00 9.77
C ASP A 104 12.88 -6.28 10.38
N GLU A 105 12.16 -5.25 10.80
CA GLU A 105 10.80 -5.38 11.31
C GLU A 105 9.81 -5.83 10.22
N ALA A 106 10.03 -5.39 8.99
CA ALA A 106 9.15 -5.69 7.87
C ALA A 106 9.29 -7.13 7.35
N ARG A 107 10.47 -7.75 7.47
CA ARG A 107 10.75 -9.09 6.91
C ARG A 107 9.72 -10.15 7.30
N PRO A 108 9.44 -10.38 8.59
CA PRO A 108 8.48 -11.42 8.97
C PRO A 108 7.05 -11.12 8.50
N LEU A 109 6.68 -9.84 8.40
CA LEU A 109 5.37 -9.43 7.89
C LEU A 109 5.27 -9.67 6.39
N LEU A 110 6.31 -9.34 5.64
CA LEU A 110 6.36 -9.57 4.20
C LEU A 110 6.30 -11.06 3.86
N ARG A 111 6.93 -11.92 4.65
CA ARG A 111 6.82 -13.38 4.46
C ARG A 111 5.38 -13.88 4.58
N GLN A 112 4.59 -13.27 5.43
CA GLN A 112 3.18 -13.63 5.65
C GLN A 112 2.24 -13.00 4.63
N PHE A 113 2.67 -11.94 3.97
CA PHE A 113 1.84 -11.16 3.05
C PHE A 113 1.16 -12.00 1.96
N PRO A 114 1.85 -12.97 1.28
CA PRO A 114 1.20 -13.74 0.22
C PRO A 114 -0.01 -14.54 0.69
N VAL A 115 -0.03 -14.96 1.96
CA VAL A 115 -1.16 -15.70 2.55
C VAL A 115 -2.26 -14.74 2.99
N LEU A 116 -1.88 -13.60 3.56
CA LEU A 116 -2.82 -12.65 4.17
C LEU A 116 -3.49 -11.75 3.14
N VAL A 117 -2.80 -11.42 2.05
CA VAL A 117 -3.31 -10.48 1.03
C VAL A 117 -3.11 -11.06 -0.38
N PRO A 118 -3.88 -12.08 -0.77
CA PRO A 118 -3.74 -12.71 -2.10
C PRO A 118 -3.92 -11.74 -3.26
N THR A 119 -4.81 -10.75 -3.11
CA THR A 119 -5.03 -9.72 -4.13
C THR A 119 -3.78 -8.85 -4.35
N GLY A 120 -3.04 -8.57 -3.29
CA GLY A 120 -1.78 -7.86 -3.36
C GLY A 120 -0.71 -8.64 -4.11
N VAL A 121 -0.69 -9.96 -3.98
CA VAL A 121 0.22 -10.83 -4.75
C VAL A 121 -0.01 -10.68 -6.24
N SER A 122 -1.26 -10.73 -6.69
CA SER A 122 -1.62 -10.54 -8.10
C SER A 122 -1.13 -9.20 -8.64
N PHE A 123 -1.31 -8.16 -7.85
CA PHE A 123 -0.88 -6.81 -8.20
C PHE A 123 0.64 -6.71 -8.36
N MET A 124 1.37 -7.24 -7.39
CA MET A 124 2.85 -7.19 -7.38
C MET A 124 3.46 -8.10 -8.44
N THR A 125 2.81 -9.21 -8.75
CA THR A 125 3.22 -10.11 -9.85
C THR A 125 3.06 -9.41 -11.20
N ARG A 126 1.93 -8.75 -11.43
CA ARG A 126 1.69 -7.98 -12.66
C ARG A 126 2.68 -6.82 -12.81
N SER A 127 3.09 -6.23 -11.71
CA SER A 127 4.06 -5.12 -11.69
C SER A 127 5.49 -5.58 -11.88
N GLY A 128 5.77 -6.89 -11.84
CA GLY A 128 7.11 -7.44 -11.99
C GLY A 128 7.96 -7.40 -10.71
N LEU A 129 7.38 -7.08 -9.57
CA LEU A 129 8.10 -7.07 -8.28
C LEU A 129 8.40 -8.47 -7.77
N VAL A 130 7.47 -9.40 -8.00
CA VAL A 130 7.58 -10.81 -7.63
C VAL A 130 7.10 -11.67 -8.79
N THR A 131 7.43 -12.97 -8.76
CA THR A 131 6.99 -13.92 -9.80
C THR A 131 5.74 -14.69 -9.39
N GLY A 132 5.38 -14.68 -8.12
CA GLY A 132 4.22 -15.39 -7.58
C GLY A 132 4.17 -15.29 -6.06
N PRO A 133 3.35 -16.13 -5.40
CA PRO A 133 3.17 -16.07 -3.95
C PRO A 133 4.32 -16.75 -3.18
N ASN A 134 5.55 -16.38 -3.47
CA ASN A 134 6.74 -16.94 -2.85
C ASN A 134 7.14 -16.11 -1.62
N PRO A 135 7.12 -16.68 -0.40
CA PRO A 135 7.47 -15.94 0.81
C PRO A 135 8.89 -15.35 0.79
N ASP A 136 9.85 -16.05 0.17
CA ASP A 136 11.24 -15.57 0.10
C ASP A 136 11.35 -14.32 -0.79
N GLU A 137 10.60 -14.27 -1.89
CA GLU A 137 10.56 -13.09 -2.76
C GLU A 137 9.95 -11.89 -2.04
N PHE A 138 8.89 -12.11 -1.27
CA PHE A 138 8.26 -11.04 -0.49
C PHE A 138 9.18 -10.55 0.63
N GLU A 139 9.86 -11.45 1.32
CA GLU A 139 10.83 -11.07 2.34
C GLU A 139 11.96 -10.23 1.74
N ALA A 140 12.40 -10.54 0.53
CA ALA A 140 13.44 -9.79 -0.17
C ALA A 140 13.02 -8.37 -0.54
N LEU A 141 11.73 -8.03 -0.48
CA LEU A 141 11.22 -6.67 -0.69
C LEU A 141 11.45 -5.76 0.52
N ALA A 142 11.87 -6.30 1.66
CA ALA A 142 12.16 -5.50 2.84
C ALA A 142 13.27 -4.46 2.53
N GLY A 143 12.99 -3.20 2.85
CA GLY A 143 13.86 -2.09 2.50
C GLY A 143 13.63 -1.51 1.11
N ARG A 144 12.91 -2.23 0.22
CA ARG A 144 12.52 -1.74 -1.11
C ARG A 144 11.07 -1.26 -1.11
N CYS A 145 10.15 -2.07 -0.64
CA CYS A 145 8.76 -1.70 -0.44
C CYS A 145 8.56 -1.24 1.00
N ALA A 146 7.93 -0.09 1.18
CA ALA A 146 7.63 0.42 2.51
C ALA A 146 6.54 -0.42 3.17
N VAL A 147 6.70 -0.68 4.46
CA VAL A 147 5.67 -1.29 5.30
C VAL A 147 5.36 -0.32 6.42
N PHE A 148 4.10 0.04 6.53
CA PHE A 148 3.61 0.96 7.56
C PHE A 148 2.70 0.24 8.53
N ARG A 149 2.78 0.62 9.79
CA ARG A 149 1.83 0.22 10.83
C ARG A 149 0.89 1.38 11.10
N PHE A 150 -0.39 1.09 11.23
CA PHE A 150 -1.42 2.06 11.61
C PHE A 150 -1.76 1.89 13.08
N ASP A 151 -1.45 2.89 13.88
CA ASP A 151 -1.78 2.91 15.29
C ASP A 151 -3.01 3.81 15.51
N PRO A 152 -3.99 3.41 16.32
CA PRO A 152 -5.12 4.27 16.66
C PRO A 152 -4.67 5.56 17.36
N MET A 153 -5.35 6.65 17.05
CA MET A 153 -5.09 7.95 17.68
C MET A 153 -6.11 8.25 18.79
#